data_72780e2d9990922dbc48baf47b702b25
#
_entry.id   72780e2d9990922dbc48baf47b702b25
#
_cell.length_a   1.000
_cell.length_b   1.000
_cell.length_c   1.000
_cell.angle_alpha   90.00
_cell.angle_beta   90.00
_cell.angle_gamma   90.00
#
_symmetry.space_group_name_H-M   'P 1'
#
loop_
_entity.id
_entity.type
_entity.pdbx_description
1 polymer ?
#
loop_
_entity_poly.entity_id
_entity_poly.type
_entity_poly.pdbx_seq_one_letter_code
_entity_poly.pdbx_strand_id
1 'polypeptide(L)'
;MFLAVIAVVSSFYSGGGKMVRSILPDTTRLRAGDIVFRRGESMTSHVVLAADPHGNYSHVGIVVDSAGSPMIVHAVPGEADFEGDVDRVKMDKPEVFFSTEHAAKGEVCRPVDSMAARQAAATALRLYHKKVLFDDAFDDRDTTKMYCTELIAYAFRLAGIDLTEGRRHVVDLPIISTECILPSDIHSSRYMKTIVIFHK
;
A
#
# COMPACT_ATOMS: atom_id res chain seq x y z
N MET A 1 5.60 66.43 -7.99
CA MET A 1 4.66 65.32 -8.03
C MET A 1 5.47 64.05 -8.33
N PHE A 2 5.93 63.36 -7.29
CA PHE A 2 6.75 62.12 -7.40
C PHE A 2 5.87 60.92 -7.18
N LEU A 3 5.71 60.11 -8.21
CA LEU A 3 5.06 58.81 -8.13
C LEU A 3 6.07 57.77 -7.58
N ALA A 4 5.83 57.28 -6.38
CA ALA A 4 6.57 56.14 -5.82
C ALA A 4 5.99 54.86 -6.38
N VAL A 5 6.81 54.12 -7.16
CA VAL A 5 6.51 52.76 -7.60
C VAL A 5 6.87 51.82 -6.46
N ILE A 6 5.85 51.21 -5.83
CA ILE A 6 6.04 50.16 -4.84
C ILE A 6 6.21 48.87 -5.62
N ALA A 7 7.45 48.37 -5.66
CA ALA A 7 7.74 46.98 -6.13
C ALA A 7 7.32 46.01 -5.08
N VAL A 8 6.26 45.25 -5.32
CA VAL A 8 5.88 44.08 -4.50
C VAL A 8 6.82 42.95 -4.87
N VAL A 9 7.80 42.69 -4.00
CA VAL A 9 8.64 41.49 -4.08
C VAL A 9 7.84 40.32 -3.50
N SER A 10 7.23 39.51 -4.36
CA SER A 10 6.64 38.24 -3.99
C SER A 10 7.77 37.26 -3.71
N SER A 11 8.09 37.04 -2.43
CA SER A 11 8.96 35.99 -1.96
C SER A 11 8.26 34.65 -2.21
N PHE A 12 8.68 33.95 -3.27
CA PHE A 12 8.36 32.55 -3.41
C PHE A 12 9.10 31.78 -2.29
N TYR A 13 8.35 31.37 -1.26
CA TYR A 13 8.80 30.38 -0.31
C TYR A 13 8.94 29.06 -1.08
N SER A 14 10.14 28.73 -1.52
CA SER A 14 10.51 27.41 -1.96
C SER A 14 10.57 26.52 -0.72
N GLY A 15 9.46 25.86 -0.40
CA GLY A 15 9.45 24.79 0.58
C GLY A 15 10.34 23.66 0.05
N GLY A 16 11.54 23.52 0.62
CA GLY A 16 12.47 22.44 0.32
C GLY A 16 11.91 21.10 0.79
N GLY A 17 10.92 20.55 0.07
CA GLY A 17 10.47 19.18 0.26
C GLY A 17 11.63 18.25 -0.08
N LYS A 18 12.03 17.39 0.85
CA LYS A 18 13.02 16.31 0.61
C LYS A 18 12.57 15.54 -0.63
N MET A 19 13.39 15.53 -1.68
CA MET A 19 13.05 14.86 -2.93
C MET A 19 13.00 13.36 -2.66
N VAL A 20 11.79 12.77 -2.75
CA VAL A 20 11.60 11.32 -2.56
C VAL A 20 12.18 10.60 -3.76
N ARG A 21 13.19 9.77 -3.52
CA ARG A 21 13.72 8.85 -4.55
C ARG A 21 12.86 7.60 -4.57
N SER A 22 12.26 7.29 -5.69
CA SER A 22 11.43 6.11 -5.90
C SER A 22 12.10 5.11 -6.83
N ILE A 23 11.82 3.82 -6.61
CA ILE A 23 12.21 2.74 -7.53
C ILE A 23 11.14 2.48 -8.61
N LEU A 24 9.96 3.11 -8.50
CA LEU A 24 8.88 2.97 -9.48
C LEU A 24 9.30 3.60 -10.81
N PRO A 25 9.29 2.86 -11.94
CA PRO A 25 9.63 3.44 -13.23
C PRO A 25 8.61 4.50 -13.68
N ASP A 26 9.07 5.63 -14.17
CA ASP A 26 8.22 6.75 -14.64
C ASP A 26 7.26 6.35 -15.77
N THR A 27 7.58 5.28 -16.49
CA THR A 27 6.75 4.74 -17.58
C THR A 27 5.58 3.90 -17.09
N THR A 28 5.52 3.56 -15.78
CA THR A 28 4.47 2.71 -15.19
C THR A 28 3.13 3.44 -15.20
N ARG A 29 2.11 2.80 -15.79
CA ARG A 29 0.75 3.33 -15.82
C ARG A 29 -0.14 2.58 -14.84
N LEU A 30 -0.28 3.15 -13.64
CA LEU A 30 -1.14 2.63 -12.58
C LEU A 30 -2.63 2.89 -12.91
N ARG A 31 -3.48 1.96 -12.53
CA ARG A 31 -4.95 2.05 -12.67
C ARG A 31 -5.60 1.73 -11.32
N ALA A 32 -6.73 2.36 -11.02
CA ALA A 32 -7.50 2.02 -9.84
C ALA A 32 -7.85 0.53 -9.83
N GLY A 33 -7.55 -0.14 -8.72
CA GLY A 33 -7.67 -1.57 -8.51
C GLY A 33 -6.42 -2.38 -8.84
N ASP A 34 -5.34 -1.79 -9.39
CA ASP A 34 -4.05 -2.47 -9.46
C ASP A 34 -3.57 -2.79 -8.03
N ILE A 35 -3.02 -3.98 -7.85
CA ILE A 35 -2.42 -4.40 -6.58
C ILE A 35 -0.92 -4.19 -6.70
N VAL A 36 -0.34 -3.56 -5.70
CA VAL A 36 1.07 -3.21 -5.67
C VAL A 36 1.76 -3.91 -4.51
N PHE A 37 2.87 -4.55 -4.80
CA PHE A 37 3.68 -5.25 -3.82
C PHE A 37 5.02 -4.55 -3.66
N ARG A 38 5.55 -4.53 -2.43
CA ARG A 38 6.93 -4.10 -2.18
C ARG A 38 7.63 -5.06 -1.23
N ARG A 39 8.93 -5.23 -1.43
CA ARG A 39 9.85 -5.84 -0.48
C ARG A 39 10.58 -4.72 0.25
N GLY A 40 10.29 -4.54 1.52
CA GLY A 40 10.99 -3.59 2.37
C GLY A 40 12.26 -4.16 2.97
N GLU A 41 13.03 -3.29 3.62
CA GLU A 41 14.27 -3.62 4.32
C GLU A 41 14.16 -3.35 5.84
N SER A 42 12.97 -2.97 6.34
CA SER A 42 12.70 -2.76 7.77
C SER A 42 12.69 -4.08 8.56
N MET A 43 12.79 -4.00 9.88
CA MET A 43 12.67 -5.17 10.75
C MET A 43 11.32 -5.88 10.55
N THR A 44 10.21 -5.14 10.46
CA THR A 44 8.88 -5.69 10.17
C THR A 44 8.86 -6.44 8.84
N SER A 45 9.51 -5.89 7.80
CA SER A 45 9.63 -6.57 6.50
C SER A 45 10.38 -7.91 6.61
N HIS A 46 11.45 -7.96 7.41
CA HIS A 46 12.18 -9.21 7.64
C HIS A 46 11.34 -10.25 8.38
N VAL A 47 10.53 -9.84 9.37
CA VAL A 47 9.61 -10.75 10.07
C VAL A 47 8.58 -11.32 9.12
N VAL A 48 7.96 -10.51 8.26
CA VAL A 48 6.99 -10.99 7.26
C VAL A 48 7.64 -11.95 6.27
N LEU A 49 8.85 -11.65 5.77
CA LEU A 49 9.57 -12.53 4.85
C LEU A 49 10.01 -13.86 5.51
N ALA A 50 10.29 -13.86 6.82
CA ALA A 50 10.57 -15.08 7.56
C ALA A 50 9.32 -15.93 7.74
N ALA A 51 8.15 -15.31 7.90
CA ALA A 51 6.85 -15.98 7.97
C ALA A 51 6.36 -16.48 6.59
N ASP A 52 6.82 -15.86 5.51
CA ASP A 52 6.44 -16.16 4.11
C ASP A 52 7.64 -16.66 3.28
N PRO A 53 8.14 -17.89 3.55
CA PRO A 53 9.38 -18.38 2.93
C PRO A 53 9.28 -18.59 1.41
N HIS A 54 8.08 -18.61 0.86
CA HIS A 54 7.82 -18.69 -0.58
C HIS A 54 7.50 -17.32 -1.20
N GLY A 55 7.34 -16.29 -0.36
CA GLY A 55 7.02 -14.94 -0.76
C GLY A 55 8.25 -14.13 -1.17
N ASN A 56 8.03 -13.22 -2.11
CA ASN A 56 9.05 -12.26 -2.56
C ASN A 56 8.83 -10.85 -1.99
N TYR A 57 7.71 -10.61 -1.34
CA TYR A 57 7.25 -9.30 -0.89
C TYR A 57 6.85 -9.33 0.57
N SER A 58 7.05 -8.23 1.25
CA SER A 58 6.70 -8.07 2.67
C SER A 58 5.48 -7.19 2.89
N HIS A 59 4.98 -6.55 1.82
CA HIS A 59 3.90 -5.59 1.94
C HIS A 59 3.10 -5.46 0.64
N VAL A 60 1.82 -5.12 0.78
CA VAL A 60 0.89 -4.98 -0.32
C VAL A 60 -0.03 -3.75 -0.12
N GLY A 61 -0.41 -3.12 -1.21
CA GLY A 61 -1.38 -2.04 -1.28
C GLY A 61 -2.25 -2.13 -2.53
N ILE A 62 -3.24 -1.27 -2.62
CA ILE A 62 -4.15 -1.17 -3.78
C ILE A 62 -4.17 0.26 -4.31
N VAL A 63 -4.06 0.39 -5.62
CA VAL A 63 -4.16 1.68 -6.28
C VAL A 63 -5.61 2.17 -6.26
N VAL A 64 -5.81 3.40 -5.87
CA VAL A 64 -7.09 4.11 -5.92
C VAL A 64 -6.95 5.37 -6.78
N ASP A 65 -8.05 5.88 -7.29
CA ASP A 65 -8.09 7.22 -7.89
C ASP A 65 -8.49 8.23 -6.81
N SER A 66 -7.67 9.23 -6.60
CA SER A 66 -7.96 10.36 -5.72
C SER A 66 -7.84 11.65 -6.50
N ALA A 67 -8.98 12.25 -6.83
CA ALA A 67 -9.08 13.49 -7.61
C ALA A 67 -8.30 13.46 -8.94
N GLY A 68 -8.38 12.33 -9.67
CA GLY A 68 -7.73 12.14 -10.96
C GLY A 68 -6.25 11.74 -10.88
N SER A 69 -5.74 11.46 -9.68
CA SER A 69 -4.37 11.01 -9.46
C SER A 69 -4.33 9.62 -8.83
N PRO A 70 -3.44 8.72 -9.29
CA PRO A 70 -3.26 7.42 -8.65
C PRO A 70 -2.63 7.60 -7.28
N MET A 71 -3.24 7.00 -6.27
CA MET A 71 -2.73 6.91 -4.90
C MET A 71 -2.75 5.45 -4.49
N ILE A 72 -2.01 5.09 -3.44
CA ILE A 72 -1.96 3.72 -2.93
C ILE A 72 -2.53 3.70 -1.51
N VAL A 73 -3.59 2.91 -1.31
CA VAL A 73 -4.14 2.64 0.01
C VAL A 73 -3.54 1.33 0.53
N HIS A 74 -3.02 1.38 1.75
CA HIS A 74 -2.41 0.23 2.42
C HIS A 74 -2.51 0.36 3.94
N ALA A 75 -2.25 -0.71 4.68
CA ALA A 75 -2.17 -0.73 6.14
C ALA A 75 -0.76 -1.12 6.56
N VAL A 76 -0.05 -0.25 7.27
CA VAL A 76 1.35 -0.45 7.63
C VAL A 76 1.64 0.14 9.01
N PRO A 77 2.39 -0.56 9.88
CA PRO A 77 2.84 0.00 11.15
C PRO A 77 4.14 0.79 10.96
N GLY A 78 4.36 1.80 11.80
CA GLY A 78 5.60 2.54 11.90
C GLY A 78 5.91 3.49 10.74
N GLU A 79 4.95 3.74 9.85
CA GLU A 79 5.08 4.73 8.76
C GLU A 79 4.11 5.90 9.03
N ALA A 80 4.35 6.67 10.09
CA ALA A 80 3.52 7.80 10.48
C ALA A 80 3.55 8.94 9.45
N ASP A 81 2.40 9.56 9.18
CA ASP A 81 2.28 10.71 8.27
C ASP A 81 2.71 12.02 8.97
N PHE A 82 2.59 12.06 10.31
CA PHE A 82 2.95 13.21 11.15
C PHE A 82 3.29 12.73 12.57
N GLU A 83 3.88 13.61 13.38
CA GLU A 83 4.21 13.30 14.77
C GLU A 83 2.95 13.01 15.59
N GLY A 84 2.92 11.82 16.24
CA GLY A 84 1.77 11.35 17.02
C GLY A 84 0.66 10.67 16.19
N ASP A 85 0.88 10.44 14.88
CA ASP A 85 -0.04 9.63 14.09
C ASP A 85 -0.05 8.17 14.58
N VAL A 86 -1.21 7.52 14.44
CA VAL A 86 -1.40 6.12 14.82
C VAL A 86 -1.29 5.20 13.60
N ASP A 87 -0.85 3.97 13.82
CA ASP A 87 -0.81 2.96 12.77
C ASP A 87 -2.23 2.62 12.29
N ARG A 88 -2.46 2.79 11.00
CA ARG A 88 -3.80 2.69 10.39
C ARG A 88 -3.73 2.43 8.89
N VAL A 89 -4.87 2.22 8.29
CA VAL A 89 -5.02 2.32 6.84
C VAL A 89 -4.71 3.74 6.41
N LYS A 90 -3.71 3.89 5.56
CA LYS A 90 -3.21 5.17 5.04
C LYS A 90 -3.22 5.21 3.51
N MET A 91 -2.96 6.39 2.97
CA MET A 91 -2.93 6.61 1.52
C MET A 91 -1.68 7.40 1.14
N ASP A 92 -0.82 6.78 0.37
CA ASP A 92 0.44 7.36 -0.07
C ASP A 92 0.46 7.63 -1.58
N LYS A 93 1.30 8.58 -1.99
CA LYS A 93 1.67 8.70 -3.39
C LYS A 93 2.48 7.46 -3.83
N PRO A 94 2.38 7.02 -5.10
CA PRO A 94 3.16 5.88 -5.58
C PRO A 94 4.67 6.03 -5.33
N GLU A 95 5.20 7.26 -5.45
CA GLU A 95 6.62 7.55 -5.24
C GLU A 95 7.03 7.37 -3.77
N VAL A 96 6.12 7.62 -2.82
CA VAL A 96 6.34 7.41 -1.38
C VAL A 96 6.28 5.93 -1.05
N PHE A 97 5.23 5.22 -1.50
CA PHE A 97 5.08 3.79 -1.29
C PHE A 97 6.27 2.99 -1.82
N PHE A 98 6.80 3.37 -3.00
CA PHE A 98 7.96 2.74 -3.62
C PHE A 98 9.26 3.54 -3.43
N SER A 99 9.33 4.37 -2.39
CA SER A 99 10.58 5.10 -2.10
C SER A 99 11.73 4.15 -1.79
N THR A 100 12.96 4.58 -2.05
CA THR A 100 14.16 3.80 -1.72
C THR A 100 14.35 3.60 -0.21
N GLU A 101 13.59 4.29 0.62
CA GLU A 101 13.53 4.10 2.08
C GLU A 101 12.61 2.92 2.45
N HIS A 102 11.56 2.66 1.66
CA HIS A 102 10.54 1.66 1.95
C HIS A 102 10.59 0.42 1.07
N ALA A 103 11.25 0.49 -0.09
CA ALA A 103 11.24 -0.58 -1.07
C ALA A 103 12.61 -0.84 -1.70
N ALA A 104 13.06 -2.09 -1.65
CA ALA A 104 14.19 -2.63 -2.42
C ALA A 104 13.73 -3.28 -3.72
N LYS A 105 12.49 -3.79 -3.76
CA LYS A 105 11.85 -4.41 -4.91
C LYS A 105 10.38 -4.03 -4.92
N GLY A 106 9.82 -3.84 -6.12
CA GLY A 106 8.40 -3.58 -6.33
C GLY A 106 7.81 -4.38 -7.48
N GLU A 107 6.50 -4.56 -7.42
CA GLU A 107 5.72 -5.18 -8.49
C GLU A 107 4.34 -4.55 -8.56
N VAL A 108 3.83 -4.41 -9.78
CA VAL A 108 2.44 -4.03 -10.05
C VAL A 108 1.75 -5.22 -10.69
N CYS A 109 0.66 -5.68 -10.06
CA CYS A 109 -0.21 -6.70 -10.59
C CYS A 109 -1.58 -6.10 -10.91
N ARG A 110 -2.19 -6.56 -12.00
CA ARG A 110 -3.51 -6.11 -12.43
C ARG A 110 -4.52 -7.25 -12.36
N PRO A 111 -5.63 -7.07 -11.63
CA PRO A 111 -6.71 -8.03 -11.63
C PRO A 111 -7.32 -8.19 -13.02
N VAL A 112 -7.70 -9.43 -13.37
CA VAL A 112 -8.31 -9.75 -14.68
C VAL A 112 -9.72 -9.18 -14.80
N ASP A 113 -10.45 -9.11 -13.68
CA ASP A 113 -11.78 -8.48 -13.63
C ASP A 113 -11.63 -6.99 -13.23
N SER A 114 -11.79 -6.13 -14.21
CA SER A 114 -11.66 -4.69 -14.03
C SER A 114 -12.82 -4.06 -13.25
N MET A 115 -14.00 -4.72 -13.19
CA MET A 115 -15.13 -4.23 -12.40
C MET A 115 -14.88 -4.52 -10.91
N ALA A 116 -14.54 -5.75 -10.58
CA ALA A 116 -14.16 -6.12 -9.23
C ALA A 116 -12.97 -5.29 -8.72
N ALA A 117 -11.96 -5.05 -9.57
CA ALA A 117 -10.82 -4.19 -9.25
C ALA A 117 -11.23 -2.77 -8.83
N ARG A 118 -12.13 -2.12 -9.59
CA ARG A 118 -12.64 -0.79 -9.25
C ARG A 118 -13.50 -0.79 -7.97
N GLN A 119 -14.30 -1.84 -7.75
CA GLN A 119 -15.10 -1.97 -6.52
C GLN A 119 -14.21 -2.17 -5.29
N ALA A 120 -13.16 -2.98 -5.42
CA ALA A 120 -12.16 -3.17 -4.37
C ALA A 120 -11.42 -1.86 -4.05
N ALA A 121 -11.00 -1.10 -5.07
CA ALA A 121 -10.38 0.21 -4.89
C ALA A 121 -11.31 1.19 -4.15
N ALA A 122 -12.60 1.23 -4.51
CA ALA A 122 -13.59 2.06 -3.82
C ALA A 122 -13.80 1.61 -2.36
N THR A 123 -13.72 0.30 -2.09
CA THR A 123 -13.78 -0.23 -0.72
C THR A 123 -12.57 0.19 0.10
N ALA A 124 -11.37 0.04 -0.45
CA ALA A 124 -10.13 0.45 0.22
C ALA A 124 -10.13 1.97 0.53
N LEU A 125 -10.59 2.78 -0.41
CA LEU A 125 -10.72 4.23 -0.18
C LEU A 125 -11.71 4.56 0.95
N ARG A 126 -12.84 3.81 1.08
CA ARG A 126 -13.76 3.96 2.23
C ARG A 126 -13.11 3.58 3.55
N LEU A 127 -12.29 2.52 3.59
CA LEU A 127 -11.57 2.10 4.80
C LEU A 127 -10.54 3.14 5.22
N TYR A 128 -9.82 3.73 4.28
CA TYR A 128 -8.95 4.88 4.51
C TYR A 128 -9.71 6.06 5.15
N HIS A 129 -10.84 6.47 4.58
CA HIS A 129 -11.64 7.57 5.14
C HIS A 129 -12.23 7.26 6.52
N LYS A 130 -12.49 5.99 6.81
CA LYS A 130 -12.90 5.54 8.15
C LYS A 130 -11.75 5.50 9.16
N LYS A 131 -10.51 5.71 8.71
CA LYS A 131 -9.30 5.64 9.54
C LYS A 131 -9.20 4.31 10.30
N VAL A 132 -9.48 3.20 9.60
CA VAL A 132 -9.40 1.85 10.19
C VAL A 132 -7.98 1.65 10.73
N LEU A 133 -7.87 1.22 11.98
CA LEU A 133 -6.58 1.05 12.65
C LEU A 133 -5.82 -0.15 12.07
N PHE A 134 -4.50 -0.16 12.26
CA PHE A 134 -3.68 -1.32 11.94
C PHE A 134 -3.97 -2.46 12.93
N ASP A 135 -4.01 -3.69 12.45
CA ASP A 135 -4.15 -4.87 13.26
C ASP A 135 -2.80 -5.52 13.56
N ASP A 136 -2.31 -5.31 14.78
CA ASP A 136 -1.08 -5.91 15.27
C ASP A 136 -1.23 -7.39 15.67
N ALA A 137 -2.48 -7.86 15.83
CA ALA A 137 -2.77 -9.25 16.16
C ALA A 137 -2.83 -10.16 14.92
N PHE A 138 -2.92 -9.57 13.73
CA PHE A 138 -3.09 -10.28 12.46
C PHE A 138 -4.29 -11.23 12.46
N ASP A 139 -5.40 -10.81 13.11
CA ASP A 139 -6.64 -11.56 13.23
C ASP A 139 -7.72 -11.02 12.28
N ASP A 140 -7.83 -11.60 11.09
CA ASP A 140 -8.77 -11.18 10.05
C ASP A 140 -10.24 -11.58 10.32
N ARG A 141 -10.57 -12.06 11.52
CA ARG A 141 -11.94 -12.27 11.99
C ARG A 141 -12.57 -10.97 12.52
N ASP A 142 -11.73 -9.99 12.89
CA ASP A 142 -12.16 -8.67 13.35
C ASP A 142 -11.87 -7.59 12.29
N THR A 143 -12.90 -7.11 11.61
CA THR A 143 -12.79 -6.09 10.57
C THR A 143 -12.72 -4.65 11.10
N THR A 144 -12.63 -4.44 12.40
CA THR A 144 -12.46 -3.09 13.01
C THR A 144 -11.03 -2.57 12.88
N LYS A 145 -10.08 -3.49 12.72
CA LYS A 145 -8.67 -3.24 12.42
C LYS A 145 -8.27 -4.06 11.20
N MET A 146 -7.21 -3.69 10.52
CA MET A 146 -6.75 -4.43 9.33
C MET A 146 -5.24 -4.36 9.17
N TYR A 147 -4.61 -5.47 8.79
CA TYR A 147 -3.25 -5.51 8.26
C TYR A 147 -3.26 -5.51 6.72
N CYS A 148 -2.10 -5.40 6.08
CA CYS A 148 -2.01 -5.09 4.65
C CYS A 148 -2.72 -6.09 3.73
N THR A 149 -2.48 -7.39 3.92
CA THR A 149 -3.09 -8.45 3.08
C THR A 149 -4.55 -8.66 3.37
N GLU A 150 -4.98 -8.50 4.62
CA GLU A 150 -6.39 -8.53 5.00
C GLU A 150 -7.19 -7.42 4.32
N LEU A 151 -6.67 -6.18 4.31
CA LEU A 151 -7.28 -5.06 3.62
C LEU A 151 -7.59 -5.41 2.15
N ILE A 152 -6.61 -6.01 1.45
CA ILE A 152 -6.77 -6.39 0.04
C ILE A 152 -7.77 -7.54 -0.11
N ALA A 153 -7.61 -8.61 0.68
CA ALA A 153 -8.50 -9.76 0.65
C ALA A 153 -9.96 -9.36 0.97
N TYR A 154 -10.17 -8.52 1.98
CA TYR A 154 -11.47 -8.00 2.34
C TYR A 154 -12.10 -7.17 1.22
N ALA A 155 -11.34 -6.23 0.63
CA ALA A 155 -11.83 -5.36 -0.42
C ALA A 155 -12.28 -6.16 -1.66
N PHE A 156 -11.49 -7.16 -2.07
CA PHE A 156 -11.83 -8.02 -3.21
C PHE A 156 -12.95 -9.01 -2.89
N ARG A 157 -13.02 -9.53 -1.68
CA ARG A 157 -14.12 -10.40 -1.24
C ARG A 157 -15.48 -9.71 -1.32
N LEU A 158 -15.53 -8.42 -0.95
CA LEU A 158 -16.74 -7.60 -1.14
C LEU A 158 -17.07 -7.33 -2.63
N ALA A 159 -16.08 -7.43 -3.49
CA ALA A 159 -16.25 -7.35 -4.94
C ALA A 159 -16.53 -8.72 -5.60
N GLY A 160 -16.71 -9.79 -4.79
CA GLY A 160 -17.05 -11.13 -5.25
C GLY A 160 -15.87 -12.00 -5.69
N ILE A 161 -14.62 -11.59 -5.37
CA ILE A 161 -13.42 -12.35 -5.71
C ILE A 161 -12.62 -12.66 -4.44
N ASP A 162 -12.32 -13.94 -4.21
CA ASP A 162 -11.36 -14.36 -3.21
C ASP A 162 -9.96 -14.48 -3.86
N LEU A 163 -9.13 -13.47 -3.64
CA LEU A 163 -7.76 -13.47 -4.15
C LEU A 163 -6.87 -14.51 -3.48
N THR A 164 -7.21 -14.90 -2.26
CA THR A 164 -6.43 -15.93 -1.53
C THR A 164 -6.74 -17.33 -2.03
N GLU A 165 -7.89 -17.54 -2.69
CA GLU A 165 -8.40 -18.86 -3.09
C GLU A 165 -8.42 -19.84 -1.90
N GLY A 166 -8.74 -19.32 -0.71
CA GLY A 166 -8.79 -20.07 0.55
C GLY A 166 -7.43 -20.33 1.19
N ARG A 167 -6.32 -19.81 0.62
CA ARG A 167 -4.98 -19.96 1.22
C ARG A 167 -4.87 -19.14 2.50
N ARG A 168 -4.29 -19.77 3.52
CA ARG A 168 -3.96 -19.21 4.82
C ARG A 168 -2.78 -19.94 5.40
N HIS A 169 -2.05 -19.30 6.28
CA HIS A 169 -0.87 -19.90 6.92
C HIS A 169 -0.93 -19.70 8.43
N VAL A 170 -0.57 -20.76 9.16
CA VAL A 170 -0.27 -20.63 10.58
C VAL A 170 1.16 -20.11 10.69
N VAL A 171 1.29 -18.89 11.20
CA VAL A 171 2.59 -18.29 11.52
C VAL A 171 2.84 -18.54 12.99
N ASP A 172 3.90 -19.28 13.29
CA ASP A 172 4.34 -19.60 14.65
C ASP A 172 5.77 -19.09 14.85
N LEU A 173 5.87 -17.81 15.22
CA LEU A 173 7.12 -17.14 15.54
C LEU A 173 7.11 -16.76 17.03
N PRO A 174 8.27 -16.51 17.67
CA PRO A 174 8.37 -16.25 19.12
C PRO A 174 7.43 -15.15 19.64
N ILE A 175 7.01 -14.21 18.78
CA ILE A 175 6.16 -13.07 19.15
C ILE A 175 4.80 -13.07 18.44
N ILE A 176 4.56 -13.98 17.47
CA ILE A 176 3.32 -14.06 16.69
C ILE A 176 2.98 -15.55 16.51
N SER A 177 1.83 -15.96 17.03
CA SER A 177 1.25 -17.28 16.75
C SER A 177 -0.20 -17.07 16.32
N THR A 178 -0.44 -17.06 15.02
CA THR A 178 -1.76 -16.77 14.44
C THR A 178 -1.91 -17.40 13.07
N GLU A 179 -3.16 -17.63 12.67
CA GLU A 179 -3.49 -17.95 11.28
C GLU A 179 -3.79 -16.64 10.53
N CYS A 180 -3.03 -16.35 9.48
CA CYS A 180 -3.15 -15.11 8.74
C CYS A 180 -2.98 -15.30 7.22
N ILE A 181 -3.29 -14.25 6.47
CA ILE A 181 -3.05 -14.15 5.03
C ILE A 181 -1.67 -13.55 4.82
N LEU A 182 -0.80 -14.22 4.07
CA LEU A 182 0.54 -13.75 3.72
C LEU A 182 0.55 -13.04 2.35
N PRO A 183 1.55 -12.19 2.05
CA PRO A 183 1.67 -11.55 0.75
C PRO A 183 1.70 -12.53 -0.42
N SER A 184 2.31 -13.72 -0.26
CA SER A 184 2.33 -14.77 -1.28
C SER A 184 0.94 -15.33 -1.60
N ASP A 185 0.00 -15.35 -0.64
CA ASP A 185 -1.36 -15.82 -0.86
C ASP A 185 -2.13 -14.95 -1.84
N ILE A 186 -1.92 -13.64 -1.75
CA ILE A 186 -2.48 -12.67 -2.70
C ILE A 186 -1.71 -12.72 -4.02
N HIS A 187 -0.37 -12.71 -3.96
CA HIS A 187 0.49 -12.67 -5.14
C HIS A 187 0.33 -13.87 -6.07
N SER A 188 0.09 -15.06 -5.51
CA SER A 188 -0.11 -16.30 -6.27
C SER A 188 -1.52 -16.44 -6.90
N SER A 189 -2.37 -15.43 -6.76
CA SER A 189 -3.75 -15.49 -7.26
C SER A 189 -3.81 -15.59 -8.77
N ARG A 190 -4.59 -16.58 -9.28
CA ARG A 190 -4.89 -16.72 -10.72
C ARG A 190 -5.71 -15.55 -11.29
N TYR A 191 -6.30 -14.74 -10.42
CA TYR A 191 -7.11 -13.58 -10.81
C TYR A 191 -6.29 -12.35 -11.14
N MET A 192 -4.95 -12.45 -11.10
CA MET A 192 -4.04 -11.33 -11.36
C MET A 192 -3.05 -11.64 -12.48
N LYS A 193 -2.54 -10.57 -13.08
CA LYS A 193 -1.42 -10.61 -14.05
C LYS A 193 -0.37 -9.60 -13.63
N THR A 194 0.89 -10.00 -13.62
CA THR A 194 2.03 -9.10 -13.47
C THR A 194 2.08 -8.11 -14.63
N ILE A 195 2.20 -6.83 -14.32
CA ILE A 195 2.37 -5.73 -15.28
C ILE A 195 3.84 -5.34 -15.38
N VAL A 196 4.51 -5.16 -14.24
CA VAL A 196 5.92 -4.76 -14.18
C VAL A 196 6.52 -5.17 -12.85
N ILE A 197 7.78 -5.62 -12.89
CA ILE A 197 8.63 -5.86 -11.72
C ILE A 197 9.82 -4.92 -11.82
N PHE A 198 10.23 -4.32 -10.72
CA PHE A 198 11.34 -3.37 -10.66
C PHE A 198 12.10 -3.48 -9.34
N HIS A 199 13.34 -3.01 -9.35
CA HIS A 199 14.29 -3.12 -8.24
C HIS A 199 15.01 -1.78 -8.02
N LYS A 200 15.55 -1.64 -6.80
CA LYS A 200 16.47 -0.56 -6.42
C LYS A 200 17.78 -0.65 -7.18
#